data_9ca49250190b20527ea34b714354996e
#
_entry.id   9ca49250190b20527ea34b714354996e
#
_cell.length_a   1.000
_cell.length_b   1.000
_cell.length_c   1.000
_cell.angle_alpha   90.00
_cell.angle_beta   90.00
_cell.angle_gamma   90.00
#
_symmetry.space_group_name_H-M   'P 1'
#
loop_
_entity.id
_entity.type
_entity.pdbx_description
1 polymer ?
#
loop_
_entity_poly.entity_id
_entity_poly.type
_entity_poly.pdbx_seq_one_letter_code
_entity_poly.pdbx_strand_id
1 'polypeptide(L)'
;VQGSLATNTTINGGRQYVEQSTVETTTIKNGGEQRVYESRALDTTIEGGTPSLNSKSTAKNTHIYSGGTQIVDNTSTSDVIEVYSGGVLDVSGGTATNVT
;
A
#
# COMPACT_ATOMS: atom_id res chain seq x y z
N VAL A 1 -6.27 11.47 4.56
CA VAL A 1 -7.58 10.96 5.01
C VAL A 1 -7.45 10.55 6.47
N GLN A 2 -8.29 11.06 7.33
CA GLN A 2 -8.26 10.78 8.75
C GLN A 2 -9.66 10.51 9.27
N GLY A 3 -9.83 9.37 9.96
CA GLY A 3 -11.12 9.00 10.54
C GLY A 3 -12.21 8.70 9.55
N SER A 4 -11.86 8.33 8.32
CA SER A 4 -12.83 8.19 7.24
C SER A 4 -12.57 6.93 6.41
N LEU A 5 -13.41 6.72 5.43
CA LEU A 5 -13.27 5.64 4.47
C LEU A 5 -13.13 6.25 3.08
N ALA A 6 -12.07 5.89 2.38
CA ALA A 6 -11.88 6.31 0.99
C ALA A 6 -11.98 5.08 0.10
N THR A 7 -12.80 5.13 -0.93
CA THR A 7 -13.00 4.02 -1.86
C THR A 7 -12.73 4.45 -3.28
N ASN A 8 -12.28 3.50 -4.11
CA ASN A 8 -12.05 3.73 -5.53
C ASN A 8 -11.16 4.95 -5.81
N THR A 9 -10.06 5.02 -5.07
CA THR A 9 -9.12 6.14 -5.18
C THR A 9 -8.03 5.80 -6.19
N THR A 10 -7.71 6.74 -7.06
CA THR A 10 -6.58 6.62 -7.97
C THR A 10 -5.58 7.72 -7.65
N ILE A 11 -4.33 7.31 -7.38
CA ILE A 11 -3.25 8.24 -7.11
C ILE A 11 -2.35 8.24 -8.35
N ASN A 12 -2.39 9.34 -9.09
CA ASN A 12 -1.67 9.44 -10.34
C ASN A 12 -0.66 10.58 -10.20
N GLY A 13 0.54 10.24 -9.75
CA GLY A 13 1.60 11.20 -9.55
C GLY A 13 1.46 12.08 -8.31
N GLY A 14 0.48 11.80 -7.46
CA GLY A 14 0.25 12.60 -6.26
C GLY A 14 0.55 11.81 -4.99
N ARG A 15 0.09 12.33 -3.86
CA ARG A 15 0.26 11.68 -2.55
C ARG A 15 -1.07 11.58 -1.83
N GLN A 16 -1.22 10.49 -1.10
CA GLN A 16 -2.33 10.32 -0.18
C GLN A 16 -1.78 9.91 1.18
N TYR A 17 -2.21 10.61 2.22
CA TYR A 17 -1.92 10.22 3.59
C TYR A 17 -3.17 9.61 4.20
N VAL A 18 -3.01 8.46 4.82
CA VAL A 18 -4.11 7.76 5.45
C VAL A 18 -3.77 7.59 6.92
N GLU A 19 -4.56 8.22 7.79
CA GLU A 19 -4.34 8.14 9.24
C GLU A 19 -5.62 7.71 9.92
N GLN A 20 -5.55 6.61 10.70
CA GLN A 20 -6.70 6.10 11.45
C GLN A 20 -7.94 5.95 10.58
N SER A 21 -7.75 5.47 9.34
CA SER A 21 -8.81 5.39 8.35
C SER A 21 -8.69 4.08 7.59
N THR A 22 -9.60 3.87 6.65
CA THR A 22 -9.57 2.70 5.76
C THR A 22 -9.67 3.18 4.33
N VAL A 23 -8.78 2.66 3.46
CA VAL A 23 -8.89 2.89 2.02
C VAL A 23 -9.12 1.56 1.34
N GLU A 24 -10.02 1.55 0.37
CA GLU A 24 -10.39 0.35 -0.38
C GLU A 24 -10.29 0.62 -1.86
N THR A 25 -9.80 -0.36 -2.59
CA THR A 25 -9.72 -0.30 -4.04
C THR A 25 -8.93 0.93 -4.51
N THR A 26 -7.67 0.97 -4.10
CA THR A 26 -6.79 2.08 -4.46
C THR A 26 -5.84 1.65 -5.56
N THR A 27 -5.66 2.51 -6.56
CA THR A 27 -4.68 2.30 -7.62
C THR A 27 -3.64 3.41 -7.54
N ILE A 28 -2.36 3.04 -7.51
CA ILE A 28 -1.26 3.99 -7.40
C ILE A 28 -0.42 3.91 -8.67
N LYS A 29 -0.35 5.00 -9.42
CA LYS A 29 0.32 5.05 -10.72
C LYS A 29 1.31 6.21 -10.81
N ASN A 30 2.23 6.09 -11.74
CA ASN A 30 3.07 7.19 -12.21
C ASN A 30 3.79 7.93 -11.09
N GLY A 31 4.44 7.19 -10.21
CA GLY A 31 5.22 7.81 -9.14
C GLY A 31 4.39 8.30 -7.96
N GLY A 32 3.11 7.96 -7.91
CA GLY A 32 2.27 8.35 -6.77
C GLY A 32 2.71 7.69 -5.47
N GLU A 33 2.37 8.30 -4.35
CA GLU A 33 2.71 7.77 -3.03
C GLU A 33 1.46 7.65 -2.18
N GLN A 34 1.39 6.57 -1.41
CA GLN A 34 0.38 6.41 -0.38
C GLN A 34 1.10 6.09 0.92
N ARG A 35 0.82 6.85 1.95
CA ARG A 35 1.36 6.60 3.28
C ARG A 35 0.24 6.24 4.22
N VAL A 36 0.36 5.09 4.85
CA VAL A 36 -0.69 4.54 5.70
C VAL A 36 -0.17 4.47 7.12
N TYR A 37 -0.83 5.18 8.04
CA TYR A 37 -0.47 5.22 9.45
C TYR A 37 -1.66 4.72 10.28
N GLU A 38 -1.46 3.68 11.09
CA GLU A 38 -2.50 3.14 11.96
C GLU A 38 -3.82 2.92 11.22
N SER A 39 -3.74 2.49 9.96
CA SER A 39 -4.89 2.41 9.08
C SER A 39 -4.88 1.11 8.29
N ARG A 40 -5.88 0.93 7.46
CA ARG A 40 -5.97 -0.24 6.58
C ARG A 40 -6.01 0.18 5.12
N ALA A 41 -5.28 -0.55 4.31
CA ALA A 41 -5.35 -0.40 2.87
C ALA A 41 -5.78 -1.76 2.29
N LEU A 42 -6.91 -1.80 1.62
CA LEU A 42 -7.49 -3.03 1.08
C LEU A 42 -7.57 -2.94 -0.45
N ASP A 43 -7.22 -4.05 -1.11
CA ASP A 43 -7.31 -4.14 -2.57
C ASP A 43 -6.53 -3.04 -3.28
N THR A 44 -5.25 -2.94 -2.96
CA THR A 44 -4.37 -1.92 -3.55
C THR A 44 -3.65 -2.47 -4.78
N THR A 45 -3.66 -1.71 -5.86
CA THR A 45 -2.91 -2.02 -7.07
C THR A 45 -1.83 -0.96 -7.25
N ILE A 46 -0.60 -1.41 -7.42
CA ILE A 46 0.54 -0.51 -7.51
C ILE A 46 1.15 -0.63 -8.91
N GLU A 47 1.06 0.45 -9.68
CA GLU A 47 1.60 0.51 -11.04
C GLU A 47 2.53 1.72 -11.13
N GLY A 48 3.77 1.52 -10.75
CA GLY A 48 4.75 2.59 -10.82
C GLY A 48 4.74 3.56 -9.64
N GLY A 49 4.06 3.21 -8.55
CA GLY A 49 4.03 4.07 -7.37
C GLY A 49 4.72 3.43 -6.17
N THR A 50 4.70 4.11 -5.04
CA THR A 50 5.33 3.65 -3.81
C THR A 50 4.40 3.87 -2.61
N PRO A 51 3.63 2.85 -2.18
CA PRO A 51 2.92 2.94 -0.91
C PRO A 51 3.82 2.53 0.23
N SER A 52 3.67 3.19 1.36
CA SER A 52 4.38 2.87 2.59
C SER A 52 3.39 2.58 3.70
N LEU A 53 3.61 1.47 4.39
CA LEU A 53 2.83 1.12 5.57
C LEU A 53 3.67 1.42 6.80
N ASN A 54 3.15 2.29 7.66
CA ASN A 54 3.86 2.72 8.86
C ASN A 54 2.98 2.56 10.09
N SER A 55 3.61 2.36 11.24
CA SER A 55 2.94 2.45 12.56
C SER A 55 1.67 1.60 12.66
N LYS A 56 1.82 0.29 12.65
CA LYS A 56 0.72 -0.65 12.88
C LYS A 56 -0.38 -0.61 11.83
N SER A 57 0.00 -0.34 10.59
CA SER A 57 -0.95 -0.34 9.49
C SER A 57 -1.10 -1.74 8.91
N THR A 58 -2.18 -1.97 8.18
CA THR A 58 -2.47 -3.27 7.57
C THR A 58 -2.83 -3.08 6.10
N ALA A 59 -2.24 -3.90 5.24
CA ALA A 59 -2.60 -3.94 3.82
C ALA A 59 -3.01 -5.37 3.47
N LYS A 60 -4.05 -5.52 2.67
CA LYS A 60 -4.51 -6.82 2.18
C LYS A 60 -4.76 -6.76 0.69
N ASN A 61 -4.53 -7.89 0.02
CA ASN A 61 -4.79 -8.04 -1.42
C ASN A 61 -4.09 -6.97 -2.24
N THR A 62 -2.78 -6.89 -2.07
CA THR A 62 -1.96 -5.92 -2.78
C THR A 62 -1.36 -6.56 -4.02
N HIS A 63 -1.46 -5.89 -5.16
CA HIS A 63 -0.84 -6.32 -6.40
C HIS A 63 0.21 -5.30 -6.80
N ILE A 64 1.45 -5.76 -6.95
CA ILE A 64 2.58 -4.89 -7.28
C ILE A 64 3.05 -5.23 -8.69
N TYR A 65 2.83 -4.31 -9.61
CA TYR A 65 3.24 -4.49 -10.99
C TYR A 65 4.60 -3.83 -11.24
N SER A 66 5.10 -4.00 -12.45
CA SER A 66 6.40 -3.49 -12.85
C SER A 66 6.52 -2.00 -12.53
N GLY A 67 7.60 -1.63 -11.88
CA GLY A 67 7.86 -0.26 -11.50
C GLY A 67 7.25 0.17 -10.17
N GLY A 68 6.44 -0.68 -9.54
CA GLY A 68 5.86 -0.37 -8.24
C GLY A 68 6.71 -0.88 -7.10
N THR A 69 6.61 -0.25 -5.95
CA THR A 69 7.32 -0.68 -4.75
C THR A 69 6.39 -0.50 -3.55
N GLN A 70 6.21 -1.58 -2.78
CA GLN A 70 5.51 -1.46 -1.51
C GLN A 70 6.51 -1.58 -0.37
N ILE A 71 6.42 -0.67 0.58
CA ILE A 71 7.29 -0.68 1.76
C ILE A 71 6.44 -1.02 2.97
N VAL A 72 6.82 -2.06 3.69
CA VAL A 72 6.16 -2.49 4.92
C VAL A 72 7.12 -2.20 6.06
N ASP A 73 6.77 -1.24 6.91
CA ASP A 73 7.69 -0.68 7.89
C ASP A 73 7.04 -0.63 9.28
N ASN A 74 7.86 -0.63 10.33
CA ASN A 74 7.44 -0.34 11.72
C ASN A 74 6.20 -1.09 12.21
N THR A 75 6.30 -2.38 12.42
CA THR A 75 5.21 -3.21 12.97
C THR A 75 3.95 -3.27 12.10
N SER A 76 4.05 -2.87 10.85
CA SER A 76 2.93 -2.98 9.92
C SER A 76 2.84 -4.39 9.35
N THR A 77 1.69 -4.74 8.80
CA THR A 77 1.44 -6.07 8.26
C THR A 77 0.86 -5.96 6.86
N SER A 78 1.40 -6.75 5.93
CA SER A 78 0.83 -6.86 4.59
C SER A 78 0.53 -8.32 4.31
N ASP A 79 -0.71 -8.61 3.94
CA ASP A 79 -1.19 -9.97 3.75
C ASP A 79 -1.72 -10.14 2.33
N VAL A 80 -1.51 -11.32 1.76
CA VAL A 80 -1.93 -11.65 0.40
C VAL A 80 -1.37 -10.64 -0.60
N ILE A 81 -0.09 -10.79 -0.90
CA ILE A 81 0.62 -9.88 -1.80
C ILE A 81 1.02 -10.65 -3.05
N GLU A 82 0.71 -10.11 -4.22
CA GLU A 82 1.19 -10.65 -5.47
C GLU A 82 2.18 -9.66 -6.07
N VAL A 83 3.41 -10.12 -6.28
CA VAL A 83 4.47 -9.30 -6.85
C VAL A 83 4.74 -9.82 -8.26
N TYR A 84 4.47 -8.98 -9.24
CA TYR A 84 4.70 -9.34 -10.64
C TYR A 84 6.11 -8.93 -11.07
N SER A 85 6.53 -9.41 -12.22
CA SER A 85 7.87 -9.15 -12.72
C SER A 85 8.15 -7.64 -12.75
N GLY A 86 9.24 -7.24 -12.11
CA GLY A 86 9.61 -5.82 -12.03
C GLY A 86 9.04 -5.06 -10.84
N GLY A 87 8.17 -5.70 -10.05
CA GLY A 87 7.68 -5.10 -8.81
C GLY A 87 8.62 -5.37 -7.66
N VAL A 88 8.54 -4.58 -6.60
CA VAL A 88 9.40 -4.72 -5.43
C VAL A 88 8.57 -4.67 -4.16
N LEU A 89 8.82 -5.61 -3.27
CA LEU A 89 8.26 -5.59 -1.92
C LEU A 89 9.40 -5.45 -0.94
N ASP A 90 9.41 -4.36 -0.19
CA ASP A 90 10.45 -4.09 0.78
C ASP A 90 9.85 -4.19 2.18
N VAL A 91 10.30 -5.17 2.94
CA VAL A 91 9.79 -5.38 4.30
C VAL A 91 10.89 -5.00 5.27
N SER A 92 10.68 -3.92 5.99
CA SER A 92 11.68 -3.35 6.89
C SER A 92 11.03 -3.10 8.24
N GLY A 93 11.16 -4.04 9.15
CA GLY A 93 10.54 -3.93 10.47
C GLY A 93 9.07 -4.32 10.51
N GLY A 94 8.51 -4.73 9.39
CA GLY A 94 7.12 -5.17 9.33
C GLY A 94 7.01 -6.66 9.05
N THR A 95 5.81 -7.10 8.74
CA THR A 95 5.52 -8.50 8.41
C THR A 95 4.77 -8.60 7.09
N ALA A 96 5.22 -9.47 6.22
CA ALA A 96 4.52 -9.77 4.97
C ALA A 96 4.20 -11.25 4.95
N THR A 97 2.95 -11.59 4.64
CA THR A 97 2.51 -12.98 4.59
C THR A 97 1.82 -13.27 3.27
N ASN A 98 1.80 -14.54 2.87
CA ASN A 98 1.18 -14.99 1.62
C ASN A 98 1.65 -14.18 0.41
N VAL A 99 2.97 -14.05 0.29
CA VAL A 99 3.60 -13.33 -0.82
C VAL A 99 3.82 -14.30 -1.97
N THR A 100 3.40 -13.90 -3.14
CA THR A 100 3.56 -14.72 -4.34
C THR A 100 4.34 -13.98 -5.40
#